data_9ec5d6d28e16a8363e7f44ca94b71c1b
#
_entry.id   9ec5d6d28e16a8363e7f44ca94b71c1b
#
_cell.length_a   1.000
_cell.length_b   1.000
_cell.length_c   1.000
_cell.angle_alpha   90.00
_cell.angle_beta   90.00
_cell.angle_gamma   90.00
#
_symmetry.space_group_name_H-M   'P 1'
#
loop_
_entity.id
_entity.type
_entity.pdbx_description
1 polymer ?
#
loop_
_entity_poly.entity_id
_entity_poly.type
_entity_poly.pdbx_seq_one_letter_code
_entity_poly.pdbx_strand_id
1 'polypeptide(L)'
;MGKKKVAIIGAGISGLGCAYALRQHPDLDITLFEGGNHIGGHSNTVDLTLETPQGKTTHGVDTGFLVFNRKTYPRLVRLFEEIGVPIAPSEMSFSVSIDASEKTGRSKKIEWAGNDLNSFFGQRSNLFSLSFWRMAYDILRFNRLATRLAEEQITSKLEYSEPDERIKDFLDRNR
;
A
#
# COMPACT_ATOMS: atom_id res chain seq x y z
N MET A 1 -13.30 40.96 -14.21
CA MET A 1 -12.16 40.14 -14.67
C MET A 1 -12.69 38.74 -14.99
N GLY A 2 -12.24 38.11 -16.10
CA GLY A 2 -12.65 36.74 -16.41
C GLY A 2 -12.01 35.74 -15.42
N LYS A 3 -12.67 34.59 -15.20
CA LYS A 3 -12.14 33.51 -14.37
C LYS A 3 -10.82 32.97 -14.92
N LYS A 4 -9.89 32.62 -14.05
CA LYS A 4 -8.63 31.98 -14.39
C LYS A 4 -8.87 30.51 -14.76
N LYS A 5 -8.50 30.08 -15.95
CA LYS A 5 -8.67 28.70 -16.39
C LYS A 5 -7.59 27.82 -15.80
N VAL A 6 -8.01 26.70 -15.19
CA VAL A 6 -7.14 25.67 -14.58
C VAL A 6 -7.46 24.33 -15.21
N ALA A 7 -6.46 23.68 -15.80
CA ALA A 7 -6.57 22.30 -16.29
C ALA A 7 -5.92 21.34 -15.29
N ILE A 8 -6.68 20.34 -14.86
CA ILE A 8 -6.19 19.24 -14.03
C ILE A 8 -6.10 17.99 -14.91
N ILE A 9 -4.95 17.36 -14.98
CA ILE A 9 -4.71 16.20 -15.82
C ILE A 9 -4.70 14.94 -14.98
N GLY A 10 -5.61 14.02 -15.27
CA GLY A 10 -5.81 12.75 -14.55
C GLY A 10 -6.87 12.84 -13.45
N ALA A 11 -7.87 11.95 -13.51
CA ALA A 11 -8.96 11.83 -12.54
C ALA A 11 -8.73 10.71 -11.50
N GLY A 12 -7.49 10.43 -11.14
CA GLY A 12 -7.16 9.66 -9.95
C GLY A 12 -7.34 10.47 -8.67
N ILE A 13 -7.08 9.88 -7.51
CA ILE A 13 -7.29 10.52 -6.19
C ILE A 13 -6.59 11.88 -6.05
N SER A 14 -5.41 12.06 -6.67
CA SER A 14 -4.68 13.32 -6.63
C SER A 14 -5.37 14.42 -7.42
N GLY A 15 -5.84 14.13 -8.64
CA GLY A 15 -6.56 15.09 -9.48
C GLY A 15 -7.93 15.44 -8.90
N LEU A 16 -8.66 14.45 -8.42
CA LEU A 16 -9.94 14.65 -7.75
C LEU A 16 -9.78 15.47 -6.45
N GLY A 17 -8.76 15.17 -5.64
CA GLY A 17 -8.45 15.93 -4.43
C GLY A 17 -8.05 17.38 -4.73
N CYS A 18 -7.30 17.61 -5.82
CA CYS A 18 -6.96 18.94 -6.28
C CYS A 18 -8.23 19.72 -6.73
N ALA A 19 -9.08 19.10 -7.55
CA ALA A 19 -10.34 19.70 -7.98
C ALA A 19 -11.25 20.03 -6.78
N TYR A 20 -11.32 19.11 -5.82
CA TYR A 20 -12.08 19.30 -4.60
C TYR A 20 -11.57 20.49 -3.77
N ALA A 21 -10.24 20.60 -3.59
CA ALA A 21 -9.63 21.70 -2.84
C ALA A 21 -9.88 23.06 -3.53
N LEU A 22 -9.81 23.09 -4.86
CA LEU A 22 -9.97 24.32 -5.63
C LEU A 22 -11.42 24.75 -5.85
N ARG A 23 -12.41 23.89 -5.62
CA ARG A 23 -13.83 24.14 -5.90
C ARG A 23 -14.42 25.39 -5.23
N GLN A 24 -13.84 25.80 -4.12
CA GLN A 24 -14.32 26.96 -3.34
C GLN A 24 -13.77 28.30 -3.86
N HIS A 25 -12.90 28.30 -4.86
CA HIS A 25 -12.32 29.51 -5.44
C HIS A 25 -13.20 30.02 -6.59
N PRO A 26 -14.00 31.10 -6.39
CA PRO A 26 -14.97 31.55 -7.39
C PRO A 26 -14.32 32.17 -8.63
N ASP A 27 -13.06 32.56 -8.52
CA ASP A 27 -12.22 33.13 -9.57
C ASP A 27 -11.58 32.09 -10.50
N LEU A 28 -11.76 30.79 -10.21
CA LEU A 28 -11.23 29.70 -11.00
C LEU A 28 -12.33 29.06 -11.88
N ASP A 29 -11.93 28.67 -13.08
CA ASP A 29 -12.68 27.83 -14.01
C ASP A 29 -11.88 26.55 -14.21
N ILE A 30 -12.34 25.47 -13.55
CA ILE A 30 -11.58 24.22 -13.39
C ILE A 30 -12.10 23.20 -14.38
N THR A 31 -11.21 22.65 -15.21
CA THR A 31 -11.48 21.53 -16.10
C THR A 31 -10.60 20.34 -15.73
N LEU A 32 -11.22 19.19 -15.45
CA LEU A 32 -10.55 17.93 -15.19
C LEU A 32 -10.52 17.08 -16.46
N PHE A 33 -9.35 16.64 -16.88
CA PHE A 33 -9.14 15.80 -18.06
C PHE A 33 -8.73 14.39 -17.63
N GLU A 34 -9.40 13.39 -18.18
CA GLU A 34 -9.08 11.97 -17.97
C GLU A 34 -8.86 11.30 -19.32
N GLY A 35 -7.78 10.52 -19.44
CA GLY A 35 -7.43 9.80 -20.67
C GLY A 35 -8.02 8.39 -20.74
N GLY A 36 -8.47 7.87 -19.60
CA GLY A 36 -9.12 6.56 -19.49
C GLY A 36 -10.63 6.64 -19.64
N ASN A 37 -11.27 5.49 -19.50
CA ASN A 37 -12.73 5.35 -19.59
C ASN A 37 -13.43 5.35 -18.23
N HIS A 38 -12.70 5.52 -17.14
CA HIS A 38 -13.23 5.58 -15.77
C HIS A 38 -12.51 6.64 -14.93
N ILE A 39 -13.21 7.13 -13.92
CA ILE A 39 -12.69 8.05 -12.91
C ILE A 39 -12.27 7.26 -11.68
N GLY A 40 -11.14 7.61 -11.06
CA GLY A 40 -10.63 6.95 -9.86
C GLY A 40 -9.17 6.50 -9.96
N GLY A 41 -8.65 6.32 -11.17
CA GLY A 41 -7.27 5.85 -11.38
C GLY A 41 -7.04 4.46 -10.80
N HIS A 42 -6.15 4.33 -9.81
CA HIS A 42 -5.91 3.06 -9.11
C HIS A 42 -7.05 2.64 -8.16
N SER A 43 -7.97 3.54 -7.81
CA SER A 43 -9.21 3.17 -7.10
C SER A 43 -10.21 2.66 -8.13
N ASN A 44 -10.19 1.36 -8.40
CA ASN A 44 -10.99 0.72 -9.44
C ASN A 44 -11.53 -0.62 -8.95
N THR A 45 -12.84 -0.69 -8.81
CA THR A 45 -13.57 -1.91 -8.46
C THR A 45 -14.23 -2.45 -9.71
N VAL A 46 -14.02 -3.71 -10.01
CA VAL A 46 -14.59 -4.40 -11.17
C VAL A 46 -15.57 -5.46 -10.70
N ASP A 47 -16.76 -5.48 -11.27
CA ASP A 47 -17.74 -6.50 -10.98
C ASP A 47 -17.35 -7.83 -11.63
N LEU A 48 -17.08 -8.84 -10.77
CA LEU A 48 -16.83 -10.21 -11.19
C LEU A 48 -18.09 -11.05 -10.98
N THR A 49 -18.66 -11.55 -12.07
CA THR A 49 -19.79 -12.48 -12.01
C THR A 49 -19.28 -13.91 -12.14
N LEU A 50 -19.56 -14.72 -11.12
CA LEU A 50 -19.22 -16.13 -11.07
C LEU A 50 -20.52 -16.98 -11.17
N GLU A 51 -20.43 -18.05 -11.94
CA GLU A 51 -21.46 -19.10 -11.94
C GLU A 51 -21.17 -20.10 -10.83
N THR A 52 -22.08 -20.21 -9.88
CA THR A 52 -21.99 -21.15 -8.76
C THR A 52 -23.11 -22.18 -8.85
N PRO A 53 -23.02 -23.33 -8.16
CA PRO A 53 -24.12 -24.29 -8.10
C PRO A 53 -25.44 -23.70 -7.58
N GLN A 54 -25.36 -22.58 -6.86
CA GLN A 54 -26.51 -21.84 -6.31
C GLN A 54 -27.04 -20.72 -7.25
N GLY A 55 -26.39 -20.52 -8.41
CA GLY A 55 -26.74 -19.48 -9.38
C GLY A 55 -25.61 -18.49 -9.63
N LYS A 56 -25.90 -17.45 -10.39
CA LYS A 56 -24.95 -16.36 -10.67
C LYS A 56 -24.81 -15.44 -9.46
N THR A 57 -23.59 -15.20 -9.04
CA THR A 57 -23.25 -14.26 -7.95
C THR A 57 -22.27 -13.23 -8.47
N THR A 58 -22.55 -11.94 -8.24
CA THR A 58 -21.66 -10.85 -8.63
C THR A 58 -21.02 -10.23 -7.39
N HIS A 59 -19.70 -10.07 -7.43
CA HIS A 59 -18.91 -9.43 -6.38
C HIS A 59 -18.05 -8.32 -6.97
N GLY A 60 -18.02 -7.17 -6.30
CA GLY A 60 -17.05 -6.12 -6.60
C GLY A 60 -15.66 -6.55 -6.14
N VAL A 61 -14.69 -6.48 -7.04
CA VAL A 61 -13.28 -6.83 -6.79
C VAL A 61 -12.41 -5.61 -7.03
N ASP A 62 -11.71 -5.17 -5.99
CA ASP A 62 -10.75 -4.08 -6.11
C ASP A 62 -9.51 -4.55 -6.87
N THR A 63 -9.16 -3.83 -7.93
CA THR A 63 -8.08 -4.23 -8.85
C THR A 63 -6.80 -3.40 -8.72
N GLY A 64 -6.81 -2.37 -7.89
CA GLY A 64 -5.68 -1.47 -7.73
C GLY A 64 -5.38 -1.16 -6.28
N PHE A 65 -5.86 -0.03 -5.80
CA PHE A 65 -5.65 0.41 -4.41
C PHE A 65 -6.62 -0.31 -3.47
N LEU A 66 -6.10 -1.24 -2.67
CA LEU A 66 -6.91 -2.14 -1.83
C LEU A 66 -7.12 -1.60 -0.41
N VAL A 67 -6.04 -1.11 0.22
CA VAL A 67 -6.03 -0.72 1.63
C VAL A 67 -5.10 0.47 1.88
N PHE A 68 -5.35 1.20 2.96
CA PHE A 68 -4.47 2.25 3.44
C PHE A 68 -4.41 2.21 4.98
N ASN A 69 -3.44 2.89 5.58
CA ASN A 69 -3.39 3.08 7.02
C ASN A 69 -3.44 4.57 7.38
N ARG A 70 -4.01 4.88 8.53
CA ARG A 70 -4.21 6.27 8.97
C ARG A 70 -2.91 7.04 9.18
N LYS A 71 -1.82 6.36 9.55
CA LYS A 71 -0.52 6.99 9.86
C LYS A 71 0.18 7.49 8.59
N THR A 72 0.16 6.71 7.52
CA THR A 72 0.88 7.04 6.27
C THR A 72 0.02 7.79 5.24
N TYR A 73 -1.31 7.83 5.44
CA TYR A 73 -2.25 8.52 4.55
C TYR A 73 -3.10 9.59 5.26
N PRO A 74 -2.49 10.50 6.06
CA PRO A 74 -3.28 11.46 6.87
C PRO A 74 -4.14 12.41 6.02
N ARG A 75 -3.67 12.77 4.82
CA ARG A 75 -4.43 13.65 3.91
C ARG A 75 -5.64 12.94 3.29
N LEU A 76 -5.51 11.65 3.00
CA LEU A 76 -6.62 10.82 2.50
C LEU A 76 -7.68 10.64 3.57
N VAL A 77 -7.26 10.33 4.80
CA VAL A 77 -8.16 10.22 5.95
C VAL A 77 -8.94 11.51 6.16
N ARG A 78 -8.26 12.66 6.17
CA ARG A 78 -8.89 13.96 6.30
C ARG A 78 -9.90 14.23 5.17
N LEU A 79 -9.55 13.92 3.92
CA LEU A 79 -10.46 14.07 2.80
C LEU A 79 -11.73 13.22 3.00
N PHE A 80 -11.59 11.96 3.41
CA PHE A 80 -12.73 11.07 3.67
C PHE A 80 -13.63 11.59 4.78
N GLU A 81 -13.05 12.13 5.86
CA GLU A 81 -13.78 12.77 6.96
C GLU A 81 -14.55 14.00 6.45
N GLU A 82 -13.92 14.86 5.63
CA GLU A 82 -14.54 16.06 5.07
C GLU A 82 -15.70 15.75 4.12
N ILE A 83 -15.62 14.68 3.33
CA ILE A 83 -16.66 14.31 2.36
C ILE A 83 -17.61 13.23 2.89
N GLY A 84 -17.43 12.78 4.15
CA GLY A 84 -18.33 11.81 4.78
C GLY A 84 -18.21 10.39 4.27
N VAL A 85 -17.05 9.99 3.73
CA VAL A 85 -16.79 8.60 3.30
C VAL A 85 -16.43 7.74 4.50
N PRO A 86 -17.21 6.67 4.80
CA PRO A 86 -16.91 5.79 5.92
C PRO A 86 -15.65 4.95 5.66
N ILE A 87 -14.86 4.76 6.72
CA ILE A 87 -13.65 3.93 6.71
C ILE A 87 -13.92 2.68 7.54
N ALA A 88 -13.69 1.50 6.95
CA ALA A 88 -13.81 0.22 7.63
C ALA A 88 -12.43 -0.36 7.94
N PRO A 89 -12.24 -1.02 9.11
CA PRO A 89 -11.04 -1.79 9.39
C PRO A 89 -10.96 -2.99 8.44
N SER A 90 -9.76 -3.27 7.95
CA SER A 90 -9.47 -4.42 7.10
C SER A 90 -8.21 -5.12 7.59
N GLU A 91 -8.13 -6.41 7.35
CA GLU A 91 -6.94 -7.20 7.62
C GLU A 91 -6.13 -7.32 6.33
N MET A 92 -4.84 -6.98 6.43
CA MET A 92 -3.87 -7.19 5.37
C MET A 92 -2.79 -8.13 5.87
N SER A 93 -2.89 -9.39 5.47
CA SER A 93 -1.92 -10.42 5.81
C SER A 93 -0.82 -10.52 4.76
N PHE A 94 0.37 -10.88 5.20
CA PHE A 94 1.52 -11.15 4.35
C PHE A 94 1.97 -12.59 4.55
N SER A 95 2.11 -13.33 3.45
CA SER A 95 2.63 -14.70 3.49
C SER A 95 3.75 -14.89 2.47
N VAL A 96 4.66 -15.79 2.77
CA VAL A 96 5.78 -16.18 1.91
C VAL A 96 5.77 -17.67 1.73
N SER A 97 5.80 -18.13 0.48
CA SER A 97 6.04 -19.51 0.10
C SER A 97 7.16 -19.53 -0.93
N ILE A 98 8.30 -20.13 -0.57
CA ILE A 98 9.46 -20.26 -1.45
C ILE A 98 9.78 -21.73 -1.59
N ASP A 99 9.79 -22.22 -2.83
CA ASP A 99 10.32 -23.53 -3.19
C ASP A 99 11.75 -23.37 -3.72
N ALA A 100 12.72 -23.80 -2.94
CA ALA A 100 14.13 -23.72 -3.26
C ALA A 100 14.66 -24.99 -3.97
N SER A 101 13.81 -25.88 -4.43
CA SER A 101 14.16 -27.16 -5.02
C SER A 101 14.96 -27.02 -6.34
N GLU A 102 14.70 -25.97 -7.11
CA GLU A 102 15.32 -25.77 -8.44
C GLU A 102 16.83 -25.46 -8.41
N LYS A 103 17.35 -24.89 -7.32
CA LYS A 103 18.73 -24.41 -7.26
C LYS A 103 19.70 -25.33 -6.52
N THR A 104 19.24 -26.22 -5.66
CA THR A 104 20.11 -26.98 -4.76
C THR A 104 19.89 -28.50 -4.76
N GLY A 105 18.93 -29.01 -5.52
CA GLY A 105 18.58 -30.44 -5.55
C GLY A 105 18.03 -30.99 -4.23
N ARG A 106 17.86 -30.13 -3.21
CA ARG A 106 17.18 -30.45 -1.94
C ARG A 106 15.91 -29.63 -1.85
N SER A 107 14.78 -30.29 -1.85
CA SER A 107 13.47 -29.66 -1.63
C SER A 107 13.43 -29.02 -0.23
N LYS A 108 13.69 -27.72 -0.17
CA LYS A 108 13.53 -26.94 1.05
C LYS A 108 12.47 -25.87 0.81
N LYS A 109 11.24 -26.24 1.15
CA LYS A 109 10.11 -25.31 1.11
C LYS A 109 10.11 -24.45 2.38
N ILE A 110 10.05 -23.15 2.22
CA ILE A 110 9.91 -22.20 3.33
C ILE A 110 8.54 -21.57 3.21
N GLU A 111 7.70 -21.78 4.22
CA GLU A 111 6.36 -21.21 4.30
C GLU A 111 6.16 -20.54 5.65
N TRP A 112 5.72 -19.31 5.64
CA TRP A 112 5.31 -18.59 6.83
C TRP A 112 4.34 -17.46 6.49
N ALA A 113 3.56 -17.03 7.46
CA ALA A 113 2.71 -15.85 7.35
C ALA A 113 2.75 -15.03 8.64
N GLY A 114 2.50 -13.74 8.52
CA GLY A 114 2.63 -12.78 9.64
C GLY A 114 1.36 -12.57 10.47
N ASN A 115 0.31 -13.38 10.30
CA ASN A 115 -1.01 -13.14 10.91
C ASN A 115 -1.06 -13.51 12.39
N ASP A 116 -0.50 -14.66 12.73
CA ASP A 116 -0.49 -15.22 14.08
C ASP A 116 0.71 -16.16 14.29
N LEU A 117 0.91 -16.61 15.52
CA LEU A 117 2.03 -17.50 15.87
C LEU A 117 1.94 -18.86 15.14
N ASN A 118 0.74 -19.38 14.87
CA ASN A 118 0.59 -20.64 14.15
C ASN A 118 1.00 -20.48 12.69
N SER A 119 0.58 -19.41 12.05
CA SER A 119 0.95 -19.07 10.66
C SER A 119 2.43 -18.73 10.54
N PHE A 120 3.01 -18.05 11.55
CA PHE A 120 4.44 -17.73 11.60
C PHE A 120 5.29 -19.00 11.66
N PHE A 121 4.85 -20.02 12.43
CA PHE A 121 5.45 -21.34 12.49
C PHE A 121 4.70 -22.37 11.64
N GLY A 122 4.16 -21.99 10.49
CA GLY A 122 3.39 -22.86 9.59
C GLY A 122 4.08 -24.20 9.31
N GLN A 123 5.42 -24.20 9.29
CA GLN A 123 6.24 -25.43 9.38
C GLN A 123 6.81 -25.57 10.79
N ARG A 124 6.36 -26.54 11.56
CA ARG A 124 6.82 -26.76 12.93
C ARG A 124 8.34 -27.01 13.05
N SER A 125 8.99 -27.50 11.99
CA SER A 125 10.44 -27.61 11.90
C SER A 125 11.17 -26.26 12.00
N ASN A 126 10.50 -25.15 11.70
CA ASN A 126 11.06 -23.81 11.80
C ASN A 126 11.37 -23.40 13.26
N LEU A 127 10.65 -23.96 14.23
CA LEU A 127 10.92 -23.77 15.67
C LEU A 127 12.36 -24.15 16.06
N PHE A 128 12.93 -25.17 15.40
CA PHE A 128 14.27 -25.68 15.68
C PHE A 128 15.33 -25.16 14.69
N SER A 129 14.97 -24.23 13.80
CA SER A 129 15.86 -23.69 12.79
C SER A 129 16.49 -22.36 13.22
N LEU A 130 17.78 -22.36 13.51
CA LEU A 130 18.54 -21.15 13.83
C LEU A 130 18.46 -20.10 12.69
N SER A 131 18.44 -20.54 11.42
CA SER A 131 18.29 -19.64 10.27
C SER A 131 16.93 -18.97 10.22
N PHE A 132 15.86 -19.66 10.66
CA PHE A 132 14.52 -19.08 10.76
C PHE A 132 14.45 -18.01 11.86
N TRP A 133 15.02 -18.29 13.03
CA TRP A 133 15.09 -17.32 14.12
C TRP A 133 15.92 -16.09 13.77
N ARG A 134 17.02 -16.29 13.06
CA ARG A 134 17.80 -15.16 12.53
C ARG A 134 16.99 -14.31 11.57
N MET A 135 16.30 -14.94 10.62
CA MET A 135 15.38 -14.22 9.70
C MET A 135 14.31 -13.44 10.47
N ALA A 136 13.67 -14.05 11.46
CA ALA A 136 12.67 -13.38 12.30
C ALA A 136 13.25 -12.16 13.02
N TYR A 137 14.45 -12.30 13.60
CA TYR A 137 15.16 -11.19 14.22
C TYR A 137 15.50 -10.08 13.22
N ASP A 138 15.98 -10.43 12.03
CA ASP A 138 16.32 -9.47 10.98
C ASP A 138 15.08 -8.69 10.49
N ILE A 139 13.92 -9.34 10.39
CA ILE A 139 12.65 -8.69 10.07
C ILE A 139 12.27 -7.66 11.14
N LEU A 140 12.31 -8.03 12.42
CA LEU A 140 12.00 -7.13 13.53
C LEU A 140 12.98 -5.95 13.60
N ARG A 141 14.27 -6.23 13.40
CA ARG A 141 15.31 -5.22 13.35
C ARG A 141 15.10 -4.25 12.18
N PHE A 142 14.84 -4.77 10.98
CA PHE A 142 14.54 -3.96 9.80
C PHE A 142 13.34 -3.04 10.05
N ASN A 143 12.22 -3.59 10.54
CA ASN A 143 11.02 -2.81 10.82
C ASN A 143 11.31 -1.68 11.81
N ARG A 144 12.06 -1.95 12.88
CA ARG A 144 12.42 -0.92 13.85
C ARG A 144 13.28 0.19 13.24
N LEU A 145 14.30 -0.17 12.46
CA LEU A 145 15.22 0.79 11.85
C LEU A 145 14.54 1.60 10.74
N ALA A 146 13.74 0.95 9.90
CA ALA A 146 13.00 1.63 8.84
C ALA A 146 11.93 2.58 9.39
N THR A 147 11.22 2.17 10.47
CA THR A 147 10.25 3.05 11.15
C THR A 147 10.94 4.27 11.74
N ARG A 148 12.06 4.09 12.42
CA ARG A 148 12.84 5.19 12.98
C ARG A 148 13.32 6.16 11.90
N LEU A 149 13.87 5.66 10.80
CA LEU A 149 14.29 6.49 9.68
C LEU A 149 13.12 7.29 9.09
N ALA A 150 11.96 6.65 8.89
CA ALA A 150 10.77 7.32 8.39
C ALA A 150 10.26 8.41 9.37
N GLU A 151 10.31 8.17 10.68
CA GLU A 151 9.92 9.15 11.69
C GLU A 151 10.90 10.34 11.74
N GLU A 152 12.19 10.10 11.63
CA GLU A 152 13.22 11.14 11.53
C GLU A 152 13.02 12.02 10.28
N GLN A 153 12.71 11.42 9.11
CA GLN A 153 12.41 12.15 7.88
C GLN A 153 11.13 13.01 7.97
N ILE A 154 10.08 12.51 8.63
CA ILE A 154 8.84 13.27 8.83
C ILE A 154 9.07 14.44 9.79
N THR A 155 9.86 14.24 10.86
CA THR A 155 10.06 15.24 11.93
C THR A 155 11.04 16.34 11.50
N SER A 156 12.06 16.00 10.74
CA SER A 156 13.13 16.93 10.38
C SER A 156 12.72 18.00 9.38
N LYS A 157 11.52 17.92 8.76
CA LYS A 157 11.10 18.83 7.67
C LYS A 157 12.21 19.02 6.62
N LEU A 158 13.09 18.03 6.49
CA LEU A 158 14.18 18.11 5.54
C LEU A 158 13.58 18.32 4.15
N GLU A 159 13.79 19.52 3.64
CA GLU A 159 13.76 19.75 2.21
C GLU A 159 14.53 18.60 1.55
N TYR A 160 13.98 18.08 0.48
CA TYR A 160 14.48 17.00 -0.38
C TYR A 160 15.91 17.31 -0.91
N SER A 161 16.92 17.34 -0.06
CA SER A 161 18.28 17.73 -0.43
C SER A 161 19.31 16.62 -0.31
N GLU A 162 18.96 15.47 0.28
CA GLU A 162 19.87 14.33 0.27
C GLU A 162 19.43 13.27 -0.73
N PRO A 163 20.37 12.68 -1.48
CA PRO A 163 20.05 11.61 -2.42
C PRO A 163 19.44 10.43 -1.64
N ASP A 164 18.30 9.93 -2.13
CA ASP A 164 17.62 8.77 -1.57
C ASP A 164 18.59 7.60 -1.42
N GLU A 165 18.76 7.12 -0.18
CA GLU A 165 19.54 5.92 0.10
C GLU A 165 18.85 4.71 -0.54
N ARG A 166 19.58 3.89 -1.29
CA ARG A 166 19.01 2.66 -1.84
C ARG A 166 18.74 1.67 -0.71
N ILE A 167 17.67 0.90 -0.81
CA ILE A 167 17.35 -0.19 0.13
C ILE A 167 18.55 -1.12 0.35
N LYS A 168 19.32 -1.41 -0.70
CA LYS A 168 20.52 -2.25 -0.60
C LYS A 168 21.56 -1.63 0.33
N ASP A 169 21.87 -0.35 0.15
CA ASP A 169 22.88 0.37 0.92
C ASP A 169 22.44 0.48 2.40
N PHE A 170 21.15 0.73 2.63
CA PHE A 170 20.55 0.69 3.97
C PHE A 170 20.70 -0.67 4.63
N LEU A 171 20.43 -1.76 3.91
CA LEU A 171 20.56 -3.12 4.44
C LEU A 171 22.03 -3.48 4.71
N ASP A 172 22.97 -3.10 3.83
CA ASP A 172 24.39 -3.38 3.97
C ASP A 172 25.00 -2.61 5.14
N ARG A 173 24.59 -1.37 5.38
CA ARG A 173 25.01 -0.55 6.53
C ARG A 173 24.48 -1.08 7.87
N ASN A 174 23.33 -1.72 7.85
CA ASN A 174 22.64 -2.21 9.06
C ASN A 174 22.71 -3.74 9.22
N ARG A 175 23.67 -4.40 8.61
CA ARG A 175 23.91 -5.85 8.77
C ARG A 175 24.50 -6.24 10.11
#